data_d514faedce8adc3296becd8f9aba51cf
#
_entry.id   d514faedce8adc3296becd8f9aba51cf
#
_cell.length_a   1.000
_cell.length_b   1.000
_cell.length_c   1.000
_cell.angle_alpha   90.00
_cell.angle_beta   90.00
_cell.angle_gamma   90.00
#
_symmetry.space_group_name_H-M   'P 1'
#
loop_
_entity.id
_entity.type
_entity.pdbx_description
1 polymer ?
#
loop_
_entity_poly.entity_id
_entity_poly.type
_entity_poly.pdbx_seq_one_letter_code
_entity_poly.pdbx_strand_id
1 'polypeptide(L)'
;RRGIGPAYEDKVGRRAIRVMDLRSESNLDQRLDIVLQHHNAIRKGLNKKIYEKEELKKELMKIAPEILKYSQPVWKKIDQFKSENKKILFEGAQGILLDVDHGTYPFVTSSNTVAANAATGSGCGPDTIGYVLGITKAYTTRVGEGPFPTELEDADGEKLGKRGHEFGTVTNRKRRCGWFDGVLVRQTIKVACIHGIALTKL
;
A
#
# COMPACT_ATOMS: atom_id res chain seq x y z
N ARG A 1 8.51 -6.92 -9.03
CA ARG A 1 8.05 -7.11 -7.66
C ARG A 1 9.03 -6.45 -6.71
N ARG A 2 8.54 -5.73 -5.69
CA ARG A 2 9.37 -4.88 -4.81
C ARG A 2 9.34 -5.32 -3.33
N GLY A 3 8.93 -6.56 -3.04
CA GLY A 3 8.97 -7.12 -1.69
C GLY A 3 7.89 -6.64 -0.72
N ILE A 4 6.84 -5.96 -1.18
CA ILE A 4 5.77 -5.43 -0.32
C ILE A 4 4.98 -6.57 0.36
N GLY A 5 4.61 -7.62 -0.39
CA GLY A 5 3.90 -8.76 0.16
C GLY A 5 4.65 -9.42 1.33
N PRO A 6 5.90 -9.86 1.12
CA PRO A 6 6.72 -10.43 2.21
C PRO A 6 6.89 -9.49 3.41
N ALA A 7 7.00 -8.17 3.20
CA ALA A 7 7.11 -7.21 4.30
C ALA A 7 5.83 -7.15 5.16
N TYR A 8 4.65 -7.20 4.54
CA TYR A 8 3.38 -7.29 5.26
C TYR A 8 3.20 -8.64 5.96
N GLU A 9 3.59 -9.73 5.31
CA GLU A 9 3.60 -11.06 5.92
C GLU A 9 4.48 -11.09 7.18
N ASP A 10 5.68 -10.54 7.12
CA ASP A 10 6.58 -10.45 8.26
C ASP A 10 6.00 -9.58 9.38
N LYS A 11 5.34 -8.46 9.02
CA LYS A 11 4.66 -7.59 10.00
C LYS A 11 3.58 -8.36 10.76
N VAL A 12 2.68 -9.05 10.06
CA VAL A 12 1.59 -9.83 10.67
C VAL A 12 2.13 -11.06 11.41
N GLY A 13 3.16 -11.71 10.87
CA GLY A 13 3.92 -12.79 11.50
C GLY A 13 4.78 -12.33 12.70
N ARG A 14 4.83 -11.04 13.01
CA ARG A 14 5.55 -10.43 14.14
C ARG A 14 7.06 -10.65 14.13
N ARG A 15 7.64 -10.90 12.97
CA ARG A 15 9.09 -11.10 12.75
C ARG A 15 9.75 -9.93 12.00
N ALA A 16 8.97 -8.94 11.54
CA ALA A 16 9.49 -7.80 10.79
C ALA A 16 10.50 -6.98 11.58
N ILE A 17 11.51 -6.50 10.87
CA ILE A 17 12.40 -5.42 11.35
C ILE A 17 11.61 -4.10 11.26
N ARG A 18 11.57 -3.37 12.36
CA ARG A 18 10.91 -2.06 12.45
C ARG A 18 11.95 -0.94 12.40
N VAL A 19 11.52 0.26 11.98
CA VAL A 19 12.41 1.43 11.94
C VAL A 19 13.08 1.69 13.28
N MET A 20 12.38 1.47 14.39
CA MET A 20 12.93 1.64 15.74
C MET A 20 14.06 0.66 16.08
N ASP A 21 14.10 -0.52 15.46
CA ASP A 21 15.15 -1.52 15.70
C ASP A 21 16.51 -1.04 15.18
N LEU A 22 16.52 -0.12 14.20
CA LEU A 22 17.73 0.50 13.69
C LEU A 22 18.47 1.40 14.70
N ARG A 23 17.83 1.74 15.83
CA ARG A 23 18.43 2.58 16.88
C ARG A 23 19.45 1.81 17.73
N SER A 24 19.37 0.50 17.75
CA SER A 24 20.23 -0.37 18.55
C SER A 24 20.74 -1.51 17.69
N GLU A 25 22.06 -1.57 17.53
CA GLU A 25 22.68 -2.64 16.75
C GLU A 25 22.37 -4.02 17.33
N SER A 26 22.32 -4.15 18.67
CA SER A 26 21.99 -5.42 19.33
C SER A 26 20.53 -5.83 19.09
N ASN A 27 19.58 -4.88 19.10
CA ASN A 27 18.19 -5.18 18.78
C ASN A 27 18.04 -5.60 17.29
N LEU A 28 18.71 -4.88 16.39
CA LEU A 28 18.71 -5.23 14.97
C LEU A 28 19.26 -6.63 14.75
N ASP A 29 20.33 -6.97 15.45
CA ASP A 29 20.98 -8.28 15.39
C ASP A 29 20.02 -9.42 15.74
N GLN A 30 19.30 -9.29 16.87
CA GLN A 30 18.28 -10.25 17.30
C GLN A 30 17.12 -10.35 16.30
N ARG A 31 16.67 -9.21 15.74
CA ARG A 31 15.60 -9.21 14.73
C ARG A 31 16.02 -9.87 13.43
N LEU A 32 17.28 -9.67 13.02
CA LEU A 32 17.83 -10.36 11.86
C LEU A 32 17.88 -11.87 12.04
N ASP A 33 18.22 -12.39 13.22
CA ASP A 33 18.17 -13.81 13.49
C ASP A 33 16.76 -14.38 13.27
N ILE A 34 15.75 -13.73 13.82
CA ILE A 34 14.35 -14.17 13.71
C ILE A 34 13.86 -14.16 12.25
N VAL A 35 14.08 -13.06 11.53
CA VAL A 35 13.60 -12.92 10.15
C VAL A 35 14.35 -13.83 9.19
N LEU A 36 15.66 -13.98 9.37
CA LEU A 36 16.50 -14.83 8.52
C LEU A 36 16.27 -16.32 8.78
N GLN A 37 15.98 -16.72 10.00
CA GLN A 37 15.59 -18.10 10.30
C GLN A 37 14.39 -18.52 9.42
N HIS A 38 13.37 -17.66 9.32
CA HIS A 38 12.19 -17.93 8.49
C HIS A 38 12.52 -17.89 6.98
N HIS A 39 13.07 -16.79 6.52
CA HIS A 39 13.29 -16.61 5.07
C HIS A 39 14.36 -17.55 4.52
N ASN A 40 15.42 -17.83 5.27
CA ASN A 40 16.45 -18.74 4.82
C ASN A 40 15.99 -20.21 4.80
N ALA A 41 15.05 -20.62 5.70
CA ALA A 41 14.41 -21.92 5.61
C ALA A 41 13.62 -22.08 4.30
N ILE A 42 12.80 -21.07 3.94
CA ILE A 42 12.06 -21.05 2.67
C ILE A 42 13.01 -21.05 1.47
N ARG A 43 14.05 -20.23 1.48
CA ARG A 43 15.03 -20.14 0.39
C ARG A 43 15.77 -21.46 0.18
N LYS A 44 16.17 -22.13 1.26
CA LYS A 44 16.77 -23.49 1.19
C LYS A 44 15.81 -24.47 0.55
N GLY A 45 14.53 -24.50 0.98
CA GLY A 45 13.51 -25.37 0.40
C GLY A 45 13.25 -25.12 -1.09
N LEU A 46 13.48 -23.88 -1.55
CA LEU A 46 13.37 -23.49 -2.96
C LEU A 46 14.69 -23.54 -3.73
N ASN A 47 15.75 -24.14 -3.17
CA ASN A 47 17.09 -24.19 -3.75
C ASN A 47 17.65 -22.79 -4.15
N LYS A 48 17.40 -21.76 -3.31
CA LYS A 48 17.90 -20.40 -3.51
C LYS A 48 19.02 -20.10 -2.52
N LYS A 49 19.97 -19.25 -2.95
CA LYS A 49 21.03 -18.74 -2.06
C LYS A 49 20.38 -18.08 -0.83
N ILE A 50 20.86 -18.43 0.36
CA ILE A 50 20.44 -17.79 1.62
C ILE A 50 21.00 -16.36 1.73
N TYR A 51 20.42 -15.57 2.60
CA TYR A 51 20.95 -14.27 2.98
C TYR A 51 21.90 -14.41 4.15
N GLU A 52 23.03 -13.72 4.05
CA GLU A 52 24.01 -13.63 5.12
C GLU A 52 23.63 -12.47 6.07
N LYS A 53 23.63 -12.77 7.36
CA LYS A 53 23.20 -11.83 8.40
C LYS A 53 24.04 -10.55 8.40
N GLU A 54 25.36 -10.71 8.36
CA GLU A 54 26.31 -9.59 8.44
C GLU A 54 26.23 -8.66 7.22
N GLU A 55 25.94 -9.20 6.03
CA GLU A 55 25.73 -8.39 4.83
C GLU A 55 24.50 -7.49 4.98
N LEU A 56 23.37 -8.07 5.40
CA LEU A 56 22.13 -7.31 5.62
C LEU A 56 22.25 -6.31 6.75
N LYS A 57 22.90 -6.70 7.85
CA LYS A 57 23.16 -5.82 8.99
C LYS A 57 23.95 -4.58 8.56
N LYS A 58 25.02 -4.80 7.82
CA LYS A 58 25.87 -3.71 7.28
C LYS A 58 25.09 -2.77 6.38
N GLU A 59 24.25 -3.30 5.48
CA GLU A 59 23.43 -2.48 4.60
C GLU A 59 22.40 -1.64 5.41
N LEU A 60 21.72 -2.24 6.38
CA LEU A 60 20.74 -1.56 7.21
C LEU A 60 21.39 -0.49 8.09
N MET A 61 22.52 -0.79 8.72
CA MET A 61 23.25 0.17 9.55
C MET A 61 23.81 1.34 8.74
N LYS A 62 24.15 1.14 7.47
CA LYS A 62 24.60 2.22 6.56
C LYS A 62 23.49 3.25 6.32
N ILE A 63 22.24 2.81 6.18
CA ILE A 63 21.10 3.71 5.91
C ILE A 63 20.42 4.19 7.19
N ALA A 64 20.66 3.55 8.32
CA ALA A 64 20.02 3.87 9.60
C ALA A 64 20.13 5.35 9.99
N PRO A 65 21.28 6.04 9.91
CA PRO A 65 21.39 7.45 10.27
C PRO A 65 20.46 8.35 9.45
N GLU A 66 20.29 8.04 8.15
CA GLU A 66 19.42 8.82 7.27
C GLU A 66 17.93 8.61 7.59
N ILE A 67 17.53 7.41 7.95
CA ILE A 67 16.14 7.08 8.28
C ILE A 67 15.79 7.60 9.68
N LEU A 68 16.66 7.40 10.65
CA LEU A 68 16.38 7.68 12.04
C LEU A 68 16.17 9.17 12.35
N LYS A 69 16.77 10.07 11.58
CA LYS A 69 16.53 11.52 11.72
C LYS A 69 15.07 11.92 11.46
N TYR A 70 14.31 11.12 10.72
CA TYR A 70 12.89 11.32 10.46
C TYR A 70 11.99 10.46 11.36
N SER A 71 12.57 9.58 12.18
CA SER A 71 11.82 8.63 13.00
C SER A 71 11.29 9.29 14.26
N GLN A 72 9.97 9.35 14.36
CA GLN A 72 9.26 9.84 15.55
C GLN A 72 7.92 9.11 15.71
N PRO A 73 7.31 9.11 16.91
CA PRO A 73 5.97 8.58 17.09
C PRO A 73 4.94 9.43 16.33
N VAL A 74 4.40 8.85 15.24
CA VAL A 74 3.50 9.57 14.31
C VAL A 74 2.24 10.06 15.02
N TRP A 75 1.66 9.25 15.93
CA TRP A 75 0.49 9.64 16.70
C TRP A 75 0.69 10.93 17.52
N LYS A 76 1.89 11.11 18.12
CA LYS A 76 2.22 12.35 18.86
C LYS A 76 2.27 13.55 17.92
N LYS A 77 2.82 13.35 16.72
CA LYS A 77 2.91 14.43 15.74
C LYS A 77 1.54 14.86 15.23
N ILE A 78 0.66 13.89 14.98
CA ILE A 78 -0.73 14.16 14.58
C ILE A 78 -1.48 14.89 15.70
N ASP A 79 -1.35 14.44 16.93
CA ASP A 79 -1.97 15.07 18.11
C ASP A 79 -1.51 16.52 18.27
N GLN A 80 -0.20 16.77 18.13
CA GLN A 80 0.35 18.13 18.10
C GLN A 80 -0.29 18.96 17.01
N PHE A 81 -0.39 18.44 15.77
CA PHE A 81 -0.97 19.19 14.66
C PHE A 81 -2.47 19.49 14.89
N LYS A 82 -3.19 18.57 15.50
CA LYS A 82 -4.59 18.80 15.89
C LYS A 82 -4.70 19.93 16.93
N SER A 83 -3.86 19.92 17.95
CA SER A 83 -3.85 20.97 18.98
C SER A 83 -3.47 22.35 18.44
N GLU A 84 -2.65 22.37 17.39
CA GLU A 84 -2.27 23.59 16.66
C GLU A 84 -3.29 24.00 15.57
N ASN A 85 -4.44 23.32 15.47
CA ASN A 85 -5.45 23.52 14.43
C ASN A 85 -4.89 23.41 12.99
N LYS A 86 -3.86 22.58 12.79
CA LYS A 86 -3.32 22.33 11.46
C LYS A 86 -4.25 21.43 10.64
N LYS A 87 -4.32 21.71 9.34
CA LYS A 87 -5.00 20.82 8.39
C LYS A 87 -4.08 19.63 8.05
N ILE A 88 -4.61 18.42 8.15
CA ILE A 88 -3.89 17.18 7.86
C ILE A 88 -4.52 16.54 6.64
N LEU A 89 -3.72 16.24 5.62
CA LEU A 89 -4.12 15.47 4.46
C LEU A 89 -3.58 14.03 4.60
N PHE A 90 -4.48 13.06 4.59
CA PHE A 90 -4.14 11.66 4.45
C PHE A 90 -4.29 11.25 2.99
N GLU A 91 -3.19 10.87 2.36
CA GLU A 91 -3.18 10.36 1.00
C GLU A 91 -3.02 8.85 1.01
N GLY A 92 -4.02 8.15 0.48
CA GLY A 92 -3.97 6.70 0.29
C GLY A 92 -3.19 6.31 -0.96
N ALA A 93 -2.97 5.01 -1.11
CA ALA A 93 -2.36 4.42 -2.29
C ALA A 93 -3.23 3.28 -2.84
N GLN A 94 -2.98 2.88 -4.08
CA GLN A 94 -3.72 1.85 -4.82
C GLN A 94 -5.20 2.25 -5.07
N GLY A 95 -6.14 1.36 -4.77
CA GLY A 95 -7.56 1.59 -4.94
C GLY A 95 -8.39 0.54 -4.20
N ILE A 96 -9.67 0.80 -4.04
CA ILE A 96 -10.57 0.00 -3.19
C ILE A 96 -10.65 -1.47 -3.60
N LEU A 97 -10.61 -1.78 -4.90
CA LEU A 97 -10.63 -3.17 -5.37
C LEU A 97 -9.33 -3.93 -5.08
N LEU A 98 -8.29 -3.24 -4.66
CA LEU A 98 -7.01 -3.82 -4.26
C LEU A 98 -6.87 -3.95 -2.75
N ASP A 99 -7.88 -3.55 -1.97
CA ASP A 99 -7.89 -3.72 -0.52
C ASP A 99 -7.85 -5.21 -0.15
N VAL A 100 -7.01 -5.57 0.82
CA VAL A 100 -6.79 -6.98 1.18
C VAL A 100 -8.03 -7.65 1.73
N ASP A 101 -8.92 -6.89 2.40
CA ASP A 101 -10.15 -7.41 3.02
C ASP A 101 -11.40 -7.14 2.18
N HIS A 102 -11.48 -5.98 1.54
CA HIS A 102 -12.68 -5.51 0.83
C HIS A 102 -12.54 -5.52 -0.69
N GLY A 103 -11.37 -5.88 -1.21
CA GLY A 103 -11.09 -5.94 -2.64
C GLY A 103 -11.45 -7.29 -3.28
N THR A 104 -10.99 -7.45 -4.51
CA THR A 104 -11.24 -8.66 -5.32
C THR A 104 -10.20 -9.75 -5.03
N TYR A 105 -10.18 -10.25 -3.81
CA TYR A 105 -9.26 -11.32 -3.39
C TYR A 105 -9.33 -12.55 -4.33
N PRO A 106 -8.20 -13.17 -4.74
CA PRO A 106 -6.82 -12.89 -4.31
C PRO A 106 -6.08 -11.80 -5.12
N PHE A 107 -6.76 -11.10 -6.02
CA PHE A 107 -6.20 -10.07 -6.90
C PHE A 107 -6.15 -8.70 -6.20
N VAL A 108 -5.45 -8.65 -5.08
CA VAL A 108 -5.38 -7.50 -4.16
C VAL A 108 -3.93 -7.15 -3.83
N THR A 109 -3.72 -6.01 -3.17
CA THR A 109 -2.45 -5.71 -2.49
C THR A 109 -2.43 -6.32 -1.09
N SER A 110 -1.30 -6.28 -0.41
CA SER A 110 -1.15 -6.83 0.94
C SER A 110 -1.59 -5.88 2.05
N SER A 111 -2.16 -4.74 1.71
CA SER A 111 -2.58 -3.71 2.68
C SER A 111 -4.05 -3.34 2.52
N ASN A 112 -4.62 -2.75 3.57
CA ASN A 112 -5.89 -2.06 3.45
C ASN A 112 -5.70 -0.74 2.70
N THR A 113 -6.60 -0.45 1.79
CA THR A 113 -6.60 0.77 0.95
C THR A 113 -7.82 1.66 1.20
N VAL A 114 -8.74 1.22 2.06
CA VAL A 114 -9.90 2.02 2.50
C VAL A 114 -9.45 3.21 3.35
N ALA A 115 -10.22 4.30 3.34
CA ALA A 115 -9.89 5.53 4.07
C ALA A 115 -9.68 5.29 5.58
N ALA A 116 -10.42 4.36 6.18
CA ALA A 116 -10.28 4.00 7.60
C ALA A 116 -8.86 3.53 7.98
N ASN A 117 -8.09 3.01 7.02
CA ASN A 117 -6.70 2.61 7.26
C ASN A 117 -5.79 3.80 7.60
N ALA A 118 -6.17 5.03 7.27
CA ALA A 118 -5.41 6.22 7.68
C ALA A 118 -5.32 6.32 9.20
N ALA A 119 -6.40 5.99 9.92
CA ALA A 119 -6.40 5.98 11.39
C ALA A 119 -5.46 4.90 11.95
N THR A 120 -5.63 3.64 11.55
CA THR A 120 -4.81 2.52 12.03
C THR A 120 -3.34 2.65 11.60
N GLY A 121 -3.09 3.10 10.38
CA GLY A 121 -1.74 3.25 9.83
C GLY A 121 -0.94 4.38 10.47
N SER A 122 -1.58 5.46 10.86
CA SER A 122 -0.94 6.61 11.51
C SER A 122 -1.01 6.59 13.05
N GLY A 123 -1.87 5.73 13.61
CA GLY A 123 -2.08 5.61 15.05
C GLY A 123 -2.92 6.74 15.65
N CYS A 124 -3.77 7.39 14.86
CA CYS A 124 -4.76 8.35 15.35
C CYS A 124 -6.13 7.68 15.57
N GLY A 125 -7.01 8.33 16.31
CA GLY A 125 -8.40 7.90 16.44
C GLY A 125 -9.18 8.04 15.15
N PRO A 126 -10.24 7.23 14.94
CA PRO A 126 -11.04 7.27 13.70
C PRO A 126 -11.74 8.62 13.50
N ASP A 127 -12.03 9.35 14.56
CA ASP A 127 -12.59 10.69 14.58
C ASP A 127 -11.66 11.77 13.99
N THR A 128 -10.39 11.45 13.83
CA THR A 128 -9.41 12.32 13.18
C THR A 128 -9.64 12.42 11.67
N ILE A 129 -10.32 11.43 11.08
CA ILE A 129 -10.65 11.42 9.67
C ILE A 129 -11.96 12.20 9.48
N GLY A 130 -11.85 13.41 8.97
CA GLY A 130 -13.01 14.26 8.69
C GLY A 130 -13.61 13.95 7.30
N TYR A 131 -13.29 14.79 6.32
CA TYR A 131 -13.83 14.64 4.97
C TYR A 131 -13.04 13.63 4.14
N VAL A 132 -13.73 12.66 3.56
CA VAL A 132 -13.14 11.65 2.67
C VAL A 132 -13.48 12.00 1.22
N LEU A 133 -12.46 12.33 0.44
CA LEU A 133 -12.57 12.56 -1.01
C LEU A 133 -12.20 11.29 -1.77
N GLY A 134 -13.16 10.70 -2.46
CA GLY A 134 -12.94 9.60 -3.40
C GLY A 134 -12.47 10.13 -4.75
N ILE A 135 -11.40 9.56 -5.30
CA ILE A 135 -10.91 9.91 -6.63
C ILE A 135 -11.25 8.75 -7.57
N THR A 136 -11.98 9.04 -8.63
CA THR A 136 -12.31 8.07 -9.68
C THR A 136 -12.14 8.67 -11.06
N LYS A 137 -11.92 7.84 -12.06
CA LYS A 137 -11.92 8.24 -13.47
C LYS A 137 -13.34 8.19 -14.03
N ALA A 138 -13.59 8.86 -15.12
CA ALA A 138 -14.85 8.75 -15.89
C ALA A 138 -15.01 7.38 -16.58
N TYR A 139 -14.02 6.50 -16.46
CA TYR A 139 -14.01 5.13 -16.93
C TYR A 139 -13.23 4.25 -15.93
N THR A 140 -13.33 2.94 -16.06
CA THR A 140 -12.64 2.01 -15.15
C THR A 140 -11.34 1.50 -15.76
N THR A 141 -10.30 1.35 -14.93
CA THR A 141 -9.05 0.72 -15.35
C THR A 141 -8.57 -0.30 -14.33
N ARG A 142 -7.93 -1.37 -14.80
CA ARG A 142 -7.32 -2.39 -13.95
C ARG A 142 -5.96 -2.82 -14.46
N VAL A 143 -5.02 -3.05 -13.55
CA VAL A 143 -3.71 -3.64 -13.85
C VAL A 143 -3.72 -5.11 -13.42
N GLY A 144 -3.36 -6.01 -14.34
CA GLY A 144 -3.27 -7.43 -14.04
C GLY A 144 -4.59 -8.17 -14.10
N GLU A 145 -4.64 -9.29 -13.44
CA GLU A 145 -5.77 -10.23 -13.43
C GLU A 145 -6.88 -9.81 -12.46
N GLY A 146 -7.94 -10.59 -12.44
CA GLY A 146 -9.10 -10.38 -11.59
C GLY A 146 -10.32 -9.88 -12.34
N PRO A 147 -11.50 -9.89 -11.67
CA PRO A 147 -12.78 -9.55 -12.30
C PRO A 147 -12.82 -8.09 -12.74
N PHE A 148 -13.40 -7.88 -13.92
CA PHE A 148 -13.61 -6.56 -14.51
C PHE A 148 -14.91 -6.57 -15.33
N PRO A 149 -16.09 -6.47 -14.68
CA PRO A 149 -17.37 -6.64 -15.36
C PRO A 149 -17.64 -5.68 -16.51
N THR A 150 -17.07 -4.48 -16.46
CA THR A 150 -17.26 -3.43 -17.47
C THR A 150 -16.09 -3.33 -18.47
N GLU A 151 -15.22 -4.35 -18.52
CA GLU A 151 -14.07 -4.37 -19.43
C GLU A 151 -14.49 -4.30 -20.89
N LEU A 152 -13.70 -3.59 -21.70
CA LEU A 152 -13.86 -3.46 -23.15
C LEU A 152 -12.63 -4.05 -23.84
N GLU A 153 -12.85 -5.14 -24.56
CA GLU A 153 -11.83 -5.81 -25.37
C GLU A 153 -11.93 -5.44 -26.87
N ASP A 154 -12.44 -4.25 -27.14
CA ASP A 154 -12.76 -3.73 -28.46
C ASP A 154 -12.01 -2.41 -28.77
N ALA A 155 -12.37 -1.78 -29.89
CA ALA A 155 -11.79 -0.52 -30.33
C ALA A 155 -11.97 0.64 -29.32
N ASP A 156 -13.08 0.64 -28.56
CA ASP A 156 -13.32 1.66 -27.54
C ASP A 156 -12.42 1.47 -26.33
N GLY A 157 -12.22 0.23 -25.88
CA GLY A 157 -11.25 -0.09 -24.84
C GLY A 157 -9.82 0.29 -25.22
N GLU A 158 -9.42 0.05 -26.48
CA GLU A 158 -8.12 0.50 -26.98
C GLU A 158 -7.99 2.03 -27.03
N LYS A 159 -9.04 2.72 -27.44
CA LYS A 159 -9.09 4.17 -27.52
C LYS A 159 -8.96 4.81 -26.14
N LEU A 160 -9.68 4.28 -25.13
CA LEU A 160 -9.54 4.68 -23.73
C LEU A 160 -8.09 4.51 -23.24
N GLY A 161 -7.50 3.34 -23.52
CA GLY A 161 -6.11 3.05 -23.13
C GLY A 161 -5.09 4.01 -23.75
N LYS A 162 -5.21 4.28 -25.05
CA LYS A 162 -4.30 5.17 -25.78
C LYS A 162 -4.48 6.64 -25.36
N ARG A 163 -5.71 7.18 -25.40
CA ARG A 163 -6.01 8.57 -25.05
C ARG A 163 -5.79 8.87 -23.56
N GLY A 164 -6.14 7.93 -22.71
CA GLY A 164 -5.95 8.02 -21.28
C GLY A 164 -4.50 7.80 -20.83
N HIS A 165 -3.57 7.42 -21.71
CA HIS A 165 -2.20 7.03 -21.35
C HIS A 165 -2.18 5.98 -20.23
N GLU A 166 -3.01 4.93 -20.37
CA GLU A 166 -3.23 3.93 -19.35
C GLU A 166 -2.13 2.86 -19.33
N PHE A 167 -0.98 3.27 -18.79
CA PHE A 167 0.19 2.43 -18.56
C PHE A 167 0.61 2.52 -17.08
N GLY A 168 1.13 1.42 -16.55
CA GLY A 168 1.64 1.40 -15.17
C GLY A 168 2.88 2.27 -15.05
N THR A 169 2.87 3.25 -14.17
CA THR A 169 3.95 4.22 -13.95
C THR A 169 5.31 3.58 -13.70
N VAL A 170 5.33 2.42 -13.04
CA VAL A 170 6.56 1.72 -12.63
C VAL A 170 6.92 0.58 -13.58
N THR A 171 5.92 -0.12 -14.11
CA THR A 171 6.11 -1.35 -14.89
C THR A 171 5.87 -1.15 -16.38
N ASN A 172 5.42 0.03 -16.78
CA ASN A 172 4.95 0.37 -18.13
C ASN A 172 3.96 -0.66 -18.72
N ARG A 173 3.30 -1.45 -17.86
CA ARG A 173 2.33 -2.47 -18.27
C ARG A 173 1.03 -1.79 -18.65
N LYS A 174 0.47 -2.13 -19.85
CA LYS A 174 -0.84 -1.68 -20.30
C LYS A 174 -1.91 -2.02 -19.27
N ARG A 175 -2.77 -1.07 -18.94
CA ARG A 175 -3.95 -1.28 -18.13
C ARG A 175 -5.11 -1.75 -18.99
N ARG A 176 -5.91 -2.66 -18.45
CA ARG A 176 -7.23 -3.02 -18.98
C ARG A 176 -8.15 -1.82 -18.79
N CYS A 177 -9.01 -1.53 -19.75
CA CYS A 177 -9.92 -0.39 -19.72
C CYS A 177 -11.36 -0.85 -19.92
N GLY A 178 -12.31 -0.13 -19.34
CA GLY A 178 -13.72 -0.44 -19.48
C GLY A 178 -14.61 0.73 -19.08
N TRP A 179 -15.94 0.57 -19.24
CA TRP A 179 -16.89 1.60 -18.86
C TRP A 179 -16.84 1.89 -17.36
N PHE A 180 -17.31 3.08 -16.99
CA PHE A 180 -17.51 3.47 -15.60
C PHE A 180 -18.42 2.48 -14.88
N ASP A 181 -17.93 1.89 -13.80
CA ASP A 181 -18.70 0.93 -13.00
C ASP A 181 -19.41 1.66 -11.85
N GLY A 182 -20.65 2.08 -12.11
CA GLY A 182 -21.46 2.79 -11.13
C GLY A 182 -21.90 1.92 -9.95
N VAL A 183 -21.97 0.59 -10.12
CA VAL A 183 -22.29 -0.34 -9.02
C VAL A 183 -21.13 -0.40 -8.05
N LEU A 184 -19.92 -0.57 -8.58
CA LEU A 184 -18.68 -0.56 -7.81
C LEU A 184 -18.50 0.76 -7.06
N VAL A 185 -18.64 1.90 -7.74
CA VAL A 185 -18.46 3.22 -7.11
C VAL A 185 -19.48 3.42 -5.99
N ARG A 186 -20.73 3.01 -6.17
CA ARG A 186 -21.76 3.08 -5.14
C ARG A 186 -21.45 2.22 -3.91
N GLN A 187 -20.89 1.03 -4.12
CA GLN A 187 -20.40 0.17 -3.03
C GLN A 187 -19.21 0.84 -2.32
N THR A 188 -18.27 1.37 -3.08
CA THR A 188 -17.05 2.02 -2.56
C THR A 188 -17.40 3.22 -1.66
N ILE A 189 -18.39 4.04 -2.06
CA ILE A 189 -18.87 5.17 -1.26
C ILE A 189 -19.26 4.70 0.15
N LYS A 190 -19.98 3.58 0.24
CA LYS A 190 -20.42 3.03 1.53
C LYS A 190 -19.29 2.45 2.35
N VAL A 191 -18.43 1.62 1.74
CA VAL A 191 -17.33 0.92 2.43
C VAL A 191 -16.25 1.89 2.93
N ALA A 192 -15.94 2.92 2.13
CA ALA A 192 -14.88 3.88 2.45
C ALA A 192 -15.40 5.19 3.06
N CYS A 193 -16.71 5.29 3.34
CA CYS A 193 -17.34 6.51 3.89
C CYS A 193 -17.00 7.76 3.07
N ILE A 194 -17.14 7.70 1.75
CA ILE A 194 -16.79 8.79 0.83
C ILE A 194 -17.85 9.89 0.90
N HIS A 195 -17.43 11.12 1.17
CA HIS A 195 -18.29 12.30 1.28
C HIS A 195 -18.42 13.07 -0.04
N GLY A 196 -17.43 12.97 -0.91
CA GLY A 196 -17.45 13.59 -2.23
C GLY A 196 -16.56 12.84 -3.21
N ILE A 197 -16.81 13.02 -4.50
CA ILE A 197 -16.07 12.38 -5.58
C ILE A 197 -15.41 13.44 -6.46
N ALA A 198 -14.12 13.27 -6.69
CA ALA A 198 -13.41 13.95 -7.76
C ALA A 198 -13.40 13.03 -9.01
N LEU A 199 -14.19 13.39 -10.01
CA LEU A 199 -14.22 12.70 -11.29
C LEU A 199 -13.09 13.23 -12.17
N THR A 200 -12.22 12.33 -12.60
CA THR A 200 -11.01 12.66 -13.38
C THR A 200 -11.04 11.97 -14.73
N LYS A 201 -10.15 12.39 -15.64
CA LYS A 201 -10.02 11.75 -16.95
C LYS A 201 -11.34 11.77 -17.75
N LEU A 202 -11.96 12.95 -17.82
CA LEU A 202 -13.16 13.22 -18.62
C LEU A 202 -12.85 13.18 -20.12
#